data_814c8e760eaa14156605d1d9aac8754a
#
_entry.id   814c8e760eaa14156605d1d9aac8754a
#
_cell.length_a   1.000
_cell.length_b   1.000
_cell.length_c   1.000
_cell.angle_alpha   90.00
_cell.angle_beta   90.00
_cell.angle_gamma   90.00
#
_symmetry.space_group_name_H-M   'P 1'
#
loop_
_entity.id
_entity.type
_entity.pdbx_description
1 polymer ?
#
loop_
_entity_poly.entity_id
_entity_poly.type
_entity_poly.pdbx_seq_one_letter_code
_entity_poly.pdbx_strand_id
1 'polypeptide(L)'
;MIINDKSNVSQVVNTIDDLSLIHECYHCILGMKRNEKLTNINWFHSSDISLSILQIHIVDLLLSMEKSKYKQAKSLIEILEKISEKESDKRADLINSGIISLINENYYQARNYFYKCLLKNPKDIFSFYTCHMIEFNNGMTGTMLETLSLVNKHWEISDEFYSYFKGIKAFILNENGYHDESYDSAASSLKINSFDIYAIHAICHYFYDKKLFHEGKEWMDEMKDIWHNNYGMRIHLFWHYAMFLMEINEIDQALDIYHQIRHKNDRYGLEDLDATSLLFKMKFTHGRDNQYIQKHANLLFESWNNKDELGFYFFNDFHAALVFGINKRFDMIDFLIEKTEKSNPIGYYNTKINILESIRNYSQENYKNVVLLLQEPMNYQFMGGSRIQRSIINEIFNDAKLKLGIKNKLQNILLASEI
;
A
#
# COMPACT_ATOMS: atom_id res chain seq x y z
N MET A 1 27.21 20.86 2.76
CA MET A 1 28.10 20.14 3.71
C MET A 1 27.60 18.73 3.98
N ILE A 2 28.49 17.79 4.23
CA ILE A 2 28.16 16.40 4.56
C ILE A 2 28.27 16.21 6.06
N ILE A 3 27.18 15.83 6.72
CA ILE A 3 27.10 15.67 8.17
C ILE A 3 26.46 14.32 8.48
N ASN A 4 26.98 13.58 9.44
CA ASN A 4 26.33 12.38 9.93
C ASN A 4 25.27 12.73 10.99
N ASP A 5 24.08 12.13 10.86
CA ASP A 5 23.03 12.21 11.88
C ASP A 5 23.33 11.30 13.09
N LYS A 6 22.44 11.27 14.08
CA LYS A 6 22.60 10.47 15.30
C LYS A 6 22.71 8.95 15.04
N SER A 7 22.19 8.46 13.92
CA SER A 7 22.32 7.07 13.50
C SER A 7 23.58 6.81 12.67
N ASN A 8 24.49 7.77 12.62
CA ASN A 8 25.71 7.78 11.80
C ASN A 8 25.41 7.63 10.29
N VAL A 9 24.28 8.16 9.84
CA VAL A 9 23.87 8.20 8.43
C VAL A 9 24.26 9.55 7.86
N SER A 10 25.02 9.55 6.74
CA SER A 10 25.43 10.79 6.09
C SER A 10 24.27 11.52 5.43
N GLN A 11 24.20 12.83 5.64
CA GLN A 11 23.23 13.74 5.05
C GLN A 11 23.95 14.85 4.33
N VAL A 12 23.52 15.19 3.13
CA VAL A 12 24.02 16.32 2.35
C VAL A 12 23.09 17.51 2.57
N VAL A 13 23.54 18.46 3.36
CA VAL A 13 22.74 19.58 3.86
C VAL A 13 23.44 20.93 3.60
N ASN A 14 22.66 22.01 3.53
CA ASN A 14 23.21 23.36 3.41
C ASN A 14 23.55 23.96 4.77
N THR A 15 22.71 23.68 5.77
CA THR A 15 22.85 24.16 7.16
C THR A 15 22.69 23.03 8.16
N ILE A 16 23.13 23.26 9.41
CA ILE A 16 22.92 22.31 10.51
C ILE A 16 21.41 22.18 10.84
N ASP A 17 20.64 23.25 10.65
CA ASP A 17 19.21 23.25 10.92
C ASP A 17 18.45 22.29 9.98
N ASP A 18 18.98 22.01 8.79
CA ASP A 18 18.42 21.04 7.84
C ASP A 18 18.39 19.62 8.41
N LEU A 19 19.30 19.25 9.34
CA LEU A 19 19.23 17.97 10.03
C LEU A 19 17.96 17.82 10.87
N SER A 20 17.53 18.90 11.55
CA SER A 20 16.26 18.90 12.29
C SER A 20 15.08 18.70 11.36
N LEU A 21 15.09 19.34 10.17
CA LEU A 21 14.05 19.16 9.16
C LEU A 21 14.05 17.75 8.57
N ILE A 22 15.21 17.16 8.31
CA ILE A 22 15.34 15.76 7.86
C ILE A 22 14.74 14.79 8.88
N HIS A 23 15.06 14.97 10.18
CA HIS A 23 14.49 14.15 11.26
C HIS A 23 12.96 14.30 11.34
N GLU A 24 12.44 15.53 11.21
CA GLU A 24 11.01 15.76 11.14
C GLU A 24 10.37 15.09 9.92
N CYS A 25 11.03 15.12 8.75
CA CYS A 25 10.59 14.39 7.56
C CYS A 25 10.51 12.90 7.81
N TYR A 26 11.51 12.31 8.48
CA TYR A 26 11.49 10.88 8.82
C TYR A 26 10.33 10.56 9.76
N HIS A 27 10.12 11.35 10.83
CA HIS A 27 8.97 11.15 11.72
C HIS A 27 7.62 11.30 11.00
N CYS A 28 7.51 12.20 10.03
CA CYS A 28 6.29 12.36 9.24
C CYS A 28 6.06 11.15 8.32
N ILE A 29 7.06 10.72 7.56
CA ILE A 29 6.94 9.58 6.64
C ILE A 29 6.65 8.29 7.40
N LEU A 30 7.44 7.99 8.44
CA LEU A 30 7.29 6.78 9.25
C LEU A 30 5.99 6.77 10.05
N GLY A 31 5.53 7.93 10.50
CA GLY A 31 4.26 8.08 11.22
C GLY A 31 3.06 8.30 10.31
N MET A 32 3.23 8.24 8.98
CA MET A 32 2.17 8.54 8.01
C MET A 32 1.46 9.89 8.29
N LYS A 33 2.26 10.93 8.60
CA LYS A 33 1.80 12.28 8.92
C LYS A 33 2.07 13.22 7.75
N ARG A 34 1.24 14.25 7.63
CA ARG A 34 1.50 15.35 6.68
C ARG A 34 2.72 16.16 7.15
N ASN A 35 3.66 16.40 6.27
CA ASN A 35 4.74 17.35 6.52
C ASN A 35 4.38 18.73 5.92
N GLU A 36 3.88 19.63 6.77
CA GLU A 36 3.45 20.97 6.35
C GLU A 36 4.63 21.84 5.88
N LYS A 37 5.83 21.60 6.41
CA LYS A 37 7.03 22.34 5.98
C LYS A 37 7.40 21.98 4.55
N LEU A 38 7.37 20.70 4.18
CA LEU A 38 7.65 20.27 2.81
C LEU A 38 6.58 20.75 1.81
N THR A 39 5.31 20.78 2.23
CA THR A 39 4.21 21.26 1.37
C THR A 39 4.33 22.75 1.01
N ASN A 40 4.99 23.53 1.85
CA ASN A 40 5.14 24.98 1.67
C ASN A 40 6.45 25.37 0.93
N ILE A 41 7.33 24.43 0.60
CA ILE A 41 8.57 24.70 -0.14
C ILE A 41 8.22 24.95 -1.61
N ASN A 42 8.71 26.09 -2.13
CA ASN A 42 8.71 26.34 -3.56
C ASN A 42 9.92 25.65 -4.21
N TRP A 43 9.77 24.39 -4.58
CA TRP A 43 10.83 23.51 -5.09
C TRP A 43 11.54 24.06 -6.34
N PHE A 44 10.90 24.91 -7.13
CA PHE A 44 11.44 25.44 -8.38
C PHE A 44 12.21 26.76 -8.22
N HIS A 45 12.03 27.44 -7.09
CA HIS A 45 12.58 28.79 -6.88
C HIS A 45 13.49 28.90 -5.65
N SER A 46 13.67 27.82 -4.91
CA SER A 46 14.52 27.81 -3.72
C SER A 46 15.96 27.46 -4.12
N SER A 47 16.87 28.45 -4.05
CA SER A 47 18.31 28.24 -4.29
C SER A 47 18.99 27.44 -3.17
N ASP A 48 18.31 27.25 -2.04
CA ASP A 48 18.90 26.80 -0.78
C ASP A 48 18.29 25.46 -0.29
N ILE A 49 17.81 24.64 -1.23
CA ILE A 49 17.30 23.30 -0.89
C ILE A 49 18.46 22.35 -0.67
N SER A 50 18.48 21.68 0.47
CA SER A 50 19.42 20.60 0.76
C SER A 50 19.14 19.35 -0.06
N LEU A 51 20.20 18.71 -0.58
CA LEU A 51 20.06 17.51 -1.41
C LEU A 51 19.27 16.41 -0.70
N SER A 52 19.58 16.11 0.57
CA SER A 52 18.88 15.07 1.32
C SER A 52 17.39 15.37 1.50
N ILE A 53 16.98 16.63 1.70
CA ILE A 53 15.56 17.01 1.82
C ILE A 53 14.84 16.82 0.48
N LEU A 54 15.47 17.24 -0.64
CA LEU A 54 14.91 17.04 -1.97
C LEU A 54 14.76 15.56 -2.32
N GLN A 55 15.76 14.73 -1.99
CA GLN A 55 15.70 13.28 -2.17
C GLN A 55 14.53 12.65 -1.42
N ILE A 56 14.33 13.02 -0.15
CA ILE A 56 13.20 12.55 0.67
C ILE A 56 11.87 12.91 0.01
N HIS A 57 11.71 14.15 -0.43
CA HIS A 57 10.48 14.61 -1.08
C HIS A 57 10.19 13.86 -2.39
N ILE A 58 11.19 13.71 -3.26
CA ILE A 58 11.02 12.98 -4.52
C ILE A 58 10.65 11.52 -4.27
N VAL A 59 11.30 10.86 -3.32
CA VAL A 59 11.00 9.45 -2.98
C VAL A 59 9.59 9.33 -2.43
N ASP A 60 9.14 10.23 -1.54
CA ASP A 60 7.78 10.23 -1.01
C ASP A 60 6.73 10.36 -2.13
N LEU A 61 6.94 11.25 -3.09
CA LEU A 61 6.09 11.37 -4.27
C LEU A 61 6.04 10.08 -5.10
N LEU A 62 7.17 9.43 -5.33
CA LEU A 62 7.27 8.22 -6.16
C LEU A 62 6.66 6.98 -5.49
N LEU A 63 6.77 6.88 -4.16
CA LEU A 63 6.23 5.75 -3.39
C LEU A 63 4.70 5.79 -3.25
N SER A 64 4.05 6.92 -3.55
CA SER A 64 2.59 7.04 -3.53
C SER A 64 1.88 6.20 -4.58
N MET A 65 2.59 5.74 -5.62
CA MET A 65 2.05 5.01 -6.77
C MET A 65 0.91 5.75 -7.52
N GLU A 66 0.91 7.09 -7.43
CA GLU A 66 0.01 7.98 -8.16
C GLU A 66 0.73 8.64 -9.34
N LYS A 67 0.15 8.56 -10.54
CA LYS A 67 0.78 9.07 -11.76
C LYS A 67 0.99 10.59 -11.75
N SER A 68 0.07 11.33 -11.14
CA SER A 68 0.18 12.78 -10.94
C SER A 68 1.41 13.15 -10.09
N LYS A 69 1.63 12.45 -8.98
CA LYS A 69 2.80 12.64 -8.12
C LYS A 69 4.09 12.18 -8.79
N TYR A 70 4.02 11.09 -9.56
CA TYR A 70 5.13 10.66 -10.40
C TYR A 70 5.56 11.76 -11.40
N LYS A 71 4.60 12.42 -12.09
CA LYS A 71 4.88 13.55 -12.98
C LYS A 71 5.52 14.71 -12.21
N GLN A 72 5.05 15.00 -10.99
CA GLN A 72 5.64 16.01 -10.13
C GLN A 72 7.08 15.65 -9.75
N ALA A 73 7.33 14.41 -9.31
CA ALA A 73 8.68 13.93 -9.00
C ALA A 73 9.62 14.08 -10.22
N LYS A 74 9.15 13.69 -11.40
CA LYS A 74 9.93 13.81 -12.65
C LYS A 74 10.33 15.24 -12.98
N SER A 75 9.47 16.23 -12.69
CA SER A 75 9.79 17.64 -12.91
C SER A 75 10.88 18.19 -11.98
N LEU A 76 11.21 17.46 -10.90
CA LEU A 76 12.26 17.86 -9.95
C LEU A 76 13.65 17.26 -10.28
N ILE A 77 13.76 16.40 -11.28
CA ILE A 77 15.02 15.68 -11.58
C ILE A 77 16.13 16.63 -12.01
N GLU A 78 15.85 17.62 -12.84
CA GLU A 78 16.88 18.61 -13.26
C GLU A 78 17.43 19.40 -12.07
N ILE A 79 16.58 19.65 -11.05
CA ILE A 79 16.99 20.35 -9.83
C ILE A 79 17.86 19.41 -8.99
N LEU A 80 17.46 18.14 -8.87
CA LEU A 80 18.23 17.11 -8.17
C LEU A 80 19.64 16.97 -8.76
N GLU A 81 19.76 16.88 -10.08
CA GLU A 81 21.03 16.78 -10.79
C GLU A 81 21.93 18.01 -10.52
N LYS A 82 21.40 19.22 -10.69
CA LYS A 82 22.13 20.47 -10.44
C LYS A 82 22.64 20.62 -9.01
N ILE A 83 21.86 20.15 -8.02
CA ILE A 83 22.29 20.20 -6.62
C ILE A 83 23.35 19.13 -6.36
N SER A 84 23.17 17.91 -6.88
CA SER A 84 24.13 16.82 -6.74
C SER A 84 25.50 17.13 -7.35
N GLU A 85 25.55 17.83 -8.47
CA GLU A 85 26.81 18.27 -9.11
C GLU A 85 27.63 19.20 -8.22
N LYS A 86 26.99 19.95 -7.32
CA LYS A 86 27.69 20.86 -6.40
C LYS A 86 28.27 20.13 -5.21
N GLU A 87 27.51 19.24 -4.62
CA GLU A 87 27.94 18.46 -3.46
C GLU A 87 27.09 17.18 -3.35
N SER A 88 27.75 16.04 -3.29
CA SER A 88 27.16 14.72 -3.09
C SER A 88 28.10 13.82 -2.32
N ASP A 89 27.58 12.71 -1.80
CA ASP A 89 28.36 11.62 -1.23
C ASP A 89 27.90 10.26 -1.75
N LYS A 90 28.61 9.19 -1.36
CA LYS A 90 28.29 7.84 -1.83
C LYS A 90 26.87 7.37 -1.48
N ARG A 91 26.27 7.86 -0.39
CA ARG A 91 24.89 7.54 -0.02
C ARG A 91 23.92 8.32 -0.92
N ALA A 92 24.13 9.62 -1.03
CA ALA A 92 23.30 10.49 -1.89
C ALA A 92 23.33 10.02 -3.33
N ASP A 93 24.48 9.59 -3.87
CA ASP A 93 24.62 9.05 -5.23
C ASP A 93 23.81 7.75 -5.42
N LEU A 94 23.80 6.87 -4.40
CA LEU A 94 22.98 5.66 -4.44
C LEU A 94 21.50 6.00 -4.41
N ILE A 95 21.07 6.96 -3.58
CA ILE A 95 19.67 7.42 -3.52
C ILE A 95 19.26 8.04 -4.86
N ASN A 96 20.10 8.90 -5.47
CA ASN A 96 19.84 9.46 -6.79
C ASN A 96 19.66 8.36 -7.85
N SER A 97 20.54 7.36 -7.85
CA SER A 97 20.42 6.20 -8.76
C SER A 97 19.13 5.41 -8.52
N GLY A 98 18.71 5.30 -7.26
CA GLY A 98 17.43 4.72 -6.86
C GLY A 98 16.23 5.53 -7.38
N ILE A 99 16.26 6.84 -7.23
CA ILE A 99 15.25 7.78 -7.74
C ILE A 99 15.11 7.67 -9.27
N ILE A 100 16.23 7.71 -10.00
CA ILE A 100 16.21 7.58 -11.46
C ILE A 100 15.65 6.20 -11.88
N SER A 101 15.97 5.14 -11.12
CA SER A 101 15.42 3.82 -11.38
C SER A 101 13.90 3.78 -11.13
N LEU A 102 13.38 4.44 -10.09
CA LEU A 102 11.94 4.58 -9.84
C LEU A 102 11.25 5.36 -10.97
N ILE A 103 11.85 6.46 -11.43
CA ILE A 103 11.37 7.26 -12.58
C ILE A 103 11.28 6.42 -13.87
N ASN A 104 12.16 5.44 -14.03
CA ASN A 104 12.15 4.51 -15.16
C ASN A 104 11.34 3.24 -14.89
N GLU A 105 10.54 3.21 -13.82
CA GLU A 105 9.71 2.06 -13.41
C GLU A 105 10.53 0.77 -13.21
N ASN A 106 11.84 0.90 -12.98
CA ASN A 106 12.72 -0.24 -12.68
C ASN A 106 12.81 -0.46 -11.17
N TYR A 107 11.72 -0.96 -10.59
CA TYR A 107 11.55 -1.12 -9.14
C TYR A 107 12.58 -2.06 -8.51
N TYR A 108 12.95 -3.14 -9.19
CA TYR A 108 13.97 -4.06 -8.71
C TYR A 108 15.35 -3.38 -8.60
N GLN A 109 15.72 -2.61 -9.61
CA GLN A 109 16.99 -1.87 -9.59
C GLN A 109 16.97 -0.74 -8.57
N ALA A 110 15.83 -0.04 -8.42
CA ALA A 110 15.63 0.99 -7.41
C ALA A 110 15.84 0.40 -6.00
N ARG A 111 15.14 -0.70 -5.68
CA ARG A 111 15.31 -1.44 -4.42
C ARG A 111 16.78 -1.77 -4.16
N ASN A 112 17.51 -2.25 -5.15
CA ASN A 112 18.91 -2.62 -5.01
C ASN A 112 19.81 -1.43 -4.64
N TYR A 113 19.52 -0.21 -5.12
CA TYR A 113 20.28 0.97 -4.72
C TYR A 113 20.03 1.34 -3.25
N PHE A 114 18.80 1.35 -2.78
CA PHE A 114 18.50 1.58 -1.36
C PHE A 114 19.04 0.45 -0.48
N TYR A 115 18.99 -0.80 -0.92
CA TYR A 115 19.60 -1.92 -0.23
C TYR A 115 21.11 -1.77 -0.08
N LYS A 116 21.81 -1.20 -1.07
CA LYS A 116 23.24 -0.88 -0.96
C LYS A 116 23.53 0.19 0.10
N CYS A 117 22.62 1.12 0.36
CA CYS A 117 22.72 2.03 1.50
C CYS A 117 22.66 1.25 2.82
N LEU A 118 21.73 0.29 2.95
CA LEU A 118 21.61 -0.56 4.14
C LEU A 118 22.81 -1.49 4.37
N LEU A 119 23.47 -1.97 3.30
CA LEU A 119 24.71 -2.73 3.43
C LEU A 119 25.84 -1.89 4.05
N LYS A 120 25.84 -0.57 3.84
CA LYS A 120 26.81 0.35 4.43
C LYS A 120 26.42 0.78 5.83
N ASN A 121 25.16 1.13 6.03
CA ASN A 121 24.60 1.50 7.33
C ASN A 121 23.23 0.85 7.53
N PRO A 122 23.15 -0.28 8.27
CA PRO A 122 21.90 -0.98 8.57
C PRO A 122 20.88 -0.16 9.39
N LYS A 123 21.29 0.96 9.99
CA LYS A 123 20.42 1.90 10.73
C LYS A 123 19.91 3.06 9.86
N ASP A 124 20.14 3.05 8.54
CA ASP A 124 19.53 4.03 7.62
C ASP A 124 18.04 3.76 7.49
N ILE A 125 17.26 4.38 8.37
CA ILE A 125 15.81 4.19 8.45
C ILE A 125 15.09 4.62 7.17
N PHE A 126 15.58 5.66 6.47
CA PHE A 126 15.00 6.12 5.21
C PHE A 126 15.16 5.08 4.11
N SER A 127 16.36 4.52 3.97
CA SER A 127 16.61 3.45 2.99
C SER A 127 15.87 2.16 3.34
N PHE A 128 15.71 1.83 4.62
CA PHE A 128 14.91 0.68 5.06
C PHE A 128 13.43 0.86 4.72
N TYR A 129 12.85 2.00 5.07
CA TYR A 129 11.46 2.33 4.72
C TYR A 129 11.24 2.32 3.20
N THR A 130 12.16 2.91 2.43
CA THR A 130 12.06 2.96 0.97
C THR A 130 12.12 1.57 0.35
N CYS A 131 13.05 0.70 0.78
CA CYS A 131 13.08 -0.71 0.37
C CYS A 131 11.75 -1.39 0.67
N HIS A 132 11.26 -1.26 1.91
CA HIS A 132 10.00 -1.85 2.35
C HIS A 132 8.83 -1.42 1.46
N MET A 133 8.69 -0.12 1.15
CA MET A 133 7.60 0.39 0.32
C MET A 133 7.71 -0.07 -1.14
N ILE A 134 8.92 -0.09 -1.72
CA ILE A 134 9.13 -0.62 -3.07
C ILE A 134 8.75 -2.11 -3.11
N GLU A 135 9.22 -2.89 -2.14
CA GLU A 135 8.98 -4.33 -2.04
C GLU A 135 7.48 -4.63 -1.87
N PHE A 136 6.81 -3.89 -0.99
CA PHE A 136 5.37 -4.01 -0.74
C PHE A 136 4.53 -3.64 -1.97
N ASN A 137 4.78 -2.46 -2.56
CA ASN A 137 4.03 -1.98 -3.71
C ASN A 137 4.19 -2.88 -4.95
N ASN A 138 5.28 -3.67 -5.03
CA ASN A 138 5.55 -4.57 -6.15
C ASN A 138 5.43 -6.05 -5.78
N GLY A 139 4.91 -6.37 -4.59
CA GLY A 139 4.66 -7.74 -4.15
C GLY A 139 5.91 -8.60 -3.99
N MET A 140 7.04 -7.98 -3.69
CA MET A 140 8.33 -8.65 -3.51
C MET A 140 8.47 -9.18 -2.06
N THR A 141 7.52 -9.96 -1.57
CA THR A 141 7.45 -10.36 -0.15
C THR A 141 8.69 -11.12 0.33
N GLY A 142 9.29 -11.96 -0.50
CA GLY A 142 10.53 -12.67 -0.15
C GLY A 142 11.71 -11.72 0.07
N THR A 143 11.81 -10.64 -0.71
CA THR A 143 12.87 -9.63 -0.53
C THR A 143 12.65 -8.76 0.70
N MET A 144 11.40 -8.60 1.16
CA MET A 144 11.11 -7.93 2.45
C MET A 144 11.80 -8.65 3.62
N LEU A 145 11.75 -9.99 3.66
CA LEU A 145 12.46 -10.78 4.69
C LEU A 145 13.98 -10.68 4.55
N GLU A 146 14.49 -10.66 3.33
CA GLU A 146 15.94 -10.45 3.08
C GLU A 146 16.40 -9.09 3.63
N THR A 147 15.67 -8.01 3.29
CA THR A 147 15.95 -6.66 3.79
C THR A 147 15.87 -6.59 5.31
N LEU A 148 14.82 -7.19 5.90
CA LEU A 148 14.66 -7.27 7.35
C LEU A 148 15.82 -8.05 8.02
N SER A 149 16.22 -9.18 7.46
CA SER A 149 17.31 -10.01 7.99
C SER A 149 18.64 -9.25 8.04
N LEU A 150 18.91 -8.42 7.03
CA LEU A 150 20.11 -7.58 6.97
C LEU A 150 20.16 -6.61 8.15
N VAL A 151 19.05 -5.93 8.46
CA VAL A 151 19.04 -4.80 9.40
C VAL A 151 18.69 -5.20 10.84
N ASN A 152 17.91 -6.27 11.04
CA ASN A 152 17.26 -6.61 12.31
C ASN A 152 18.19 -6.68 13.53
N LYS A 153 19.41 -7.20 13.37
CA LYS A 153 20.36 -7.38 14.46
C LYS A 153 21.10 -6.11 14.90
N HIS A 154 20.92 -5.02 14.15
CA HIS A 154 21.65 -3.77 14.37
C HIS A 154 20.85 -2.74 15.16
N TRP A 155 19.54 -2.93 15.29
CA TRP A 155 18.66 -2.00 15.98
C TRP A 155 18.57 -2.28 17.47
N GLU A 156 18.67 -1.24 18.28
CA GLU A 156 18.60 -1.26 19.74
C GLU A 156 17.51 -0.32 20.25
N ILE A 157 16.95 -0.61 21.43
CA ILE A 157 15.86 0.18 22.02
C ILE A 157 16.21 1.66 22.22
N SER A 158 17.49 1.97 22.34
CA SER A 158 18.00 3.34 22.46
C SER A 158 18.05 4.13 21.15
N ASP A 159 17.87 3.46 20.01
CA ASP A 159 17.88 4.13 18.71
C ASP A 159 16.60 4.97 18.52
N GLU A 160 16.74 6.18 17.99
CA GLU A 160 15.65 7.15 17.84
C GLU A 160 14.45 6.60 17.06
N PHE A 161 14.69 5.83 15.99
CA PHE A 161 13.65 5.28 15.14
C PHE A 161 13.32 3.81 15.44
N TYR A 162 13.76 3.27 16.57
CA TYR A 162 13.56 1.85 16.91
C TYR A 162 12.10 1.43 16.93
N SER A 163 11.18 2.26 17.43
CA SER A 163 9.76 1.94 17.44
C SER A 163 9.23 1.77 16.02
N TYR A 164 9.51 2.71 15.12
CA TYR A 164 9.09 2.63 13.72
C TYR A 164 9.70 1.42 12.99
N PHE A 165 10.98 1.12 13.27
CA PHE A 165 11.60 -0.10 12.78
C PHE A 165 10.80 -1.33 13.21
N LYS A 166 10.36 -1.41 14.48
CA LYS A 166 9.57 -2.52 15.02
C LYS A 166 8.17 -2.61 14.40
N GLY A 167 7.53 -1.47 14.11
CA GLY A 167 6.24 -1.41 13.43
C GLY A 167 6.34 -1.93 11.98
N ILE A 168 7.33 -1.47 11.21
CA ILE A 168 7.59 -1.96 9.85
C ILE A 168 7.95 -3.45 9.86
N LYS A 169 8.80 -3.89 10.80
CA LYS A 169 9.13 -5.30 11.00
C LYS A 169 7.87 -6.14 11.24
N ALA A 170 6.96 -5.66 12.07
CA ALA A 170 5.71 -6.37 12.35
C ALA A 170 4.89 -6.58 11.06
N PHE A 171 4.76 -5.56 10.23
CA PHE A 171 4.04 -5.66 8.97
C PHE A 171 4.73 -6.63 7.99
N ILE A 172 6.06 -6.57 7.86
CA ILE A 172 6.84 -7.51 7.03
C ILE A 172 6.60 -8.96 7.48
N LEU A 173 6.64 -9.22 8.77
CA LEU A 173 6.42 -10.55 9.33
C LEU A 173 5.01 -11.04 9.04
N ASN A 174 3.99 -10.18 9.19
CA ASN A 174 2.61 -10.53 8.92
C ASN A 174 2.38 -10.91 7.45
N GLU A 175 2.84 -10.09 6.49
CA GLU A 175 2.71 -10.38 5.06
C GLU A 175 3.42 -11.68 4.64
N ASN A 176 4.39 -12.15 5.43
CA ASN A 176 5.09 -13.41 5.24
C ASN A 176 4.56 -14.57 6.09
N GLY A 177 3.44 -14.40 6.81
CA GLY A 177 2.77 -15.45 7.56
C GLY A 177 3.30 -15.70 8.99
N TYR A 178 4.25 -14.89 9.46
CA TYR A 178 4.79 -14.96 10.83
C TYR A 178 3.93 -14.11 11.79
N HIS A 179 2.67 -14.52 11.98
CA HIS A 179 1.66 -13.69 12.65
C HIS A 179 1.97 -13.42 14.11
N ASP A 180 2.41 -14.43 14.88
CA ASP A 180 2.67 -14.27 16.31
C ASP A 180 3.90 -13.39 16.56
N GLU A 181 4.97 -13.56 15.78
CA GLU A 181 6.15 -12.70 15.82
C GLU A 181 5.84 -11.26 15.34
N SER A 182 4.88 -11.11 14.42
CA SER A 182 4.35 -9.81 14.00
C SER A 182 3.69 -9.10 15.17
N TYR A 183 2.78 -9.77 15.87
CA TYR A 183 2.10 -9.23 17.04
C TYR A 183 3.11 -8.81 18.12
N ASP A 184 4.07 -9.65 18.47
CA ASP A 184 5.11 -9.34 19.47
C ASP A 184 5.94 -8.13 19.08
N SER A 185 6.29 -8.01 17.78
CA SER A 185 7.02 -6.85 17.28
C SER A 185 6.19 -5.57 17.38
N ALA A 186 4.92 -5.59 16.96
CA ALA A 186 4.01 -4.46 17.03
C ALA A 186 3.75 -4.03 18.48
N ALA A 187 3.43 -4.98 19.38
CA ALA A 187 3.23 -4.71 20.81
C ALA A 187 4.50 -4.11 21.46
N SER A 188 5.68 -4.58 21.06
CA SER A 188 6.96 -4.00 21.50
C SER A 188 7.14 -2.56 21.02
N SER A 189 6.74 -2.24 19.78
CA SER A 189 6.74 -0.87 19.28
C SER A 189 5.83 0.03 20.10
N LEU A 190 4.58 -0.38 20.33
CA LEU A 190 3.56 0.43 21.01
C LEU A 190 3.89 0.71 22.49
N LYS A 191 4.69 -0.14 23.15
CA LYS A 191 5.23 0.14 24.49
C LYS A 191 6.19 1.33 24.52
N ILE A 192 6.84 1.63 23.40
CA ILE A 192 7.82 2.72 23.27
C ILE A 192 7.14 3.95 22.68
N ASN A 193 6.34 3.76 21.65
CA ASN A 193 5.63 4.79 20.92
C ASN A 193 4.18 4.35 20.67
N SER A 194 3.27 4.73 21.56
CA SER A 194 1.84 4.39 21.45
C SER A 194 1.17 4.96 20.18
N PHE A 195 1.82 5.89 19.48
CA PHE A 195 1.35 6.50 18.24
C PHE A 195 1.94 5.86 16.98
N ASP A 196 2.65 4.74 17.08
CA ASP A 196 3.16 4.04 15.91
C ASP A 196 2.02 3.42 15.10
N ILE A 197 1.64 4.13 14.04
CA ILE A 197 0.51 3.75 13.19
C ILE A 197 0.76 2.46 12.41
N TYR A 198 2.03 2.16 12.06
CA TYR A 198 2.41 0.90 11.44
C TYR A 198 2.18 -0.29 12.37
N ALA A 199 2.52 -0.14 13.65
CA ALA A 199 2.30 -1.17 14.65
C ALA A 199 0.81 -1.39 14.91
N ILE A 200 0.00 -0.32 15.00
CA ILE A 200 -1.46 -0.42 15.12
C ILE A 200 -2.03 -1.17 13.92
N HIS A 201 -1.62 -0.84 12.71
CA HIS A 201 -2.04 -1.47 11.48
C HIS A 201 -1.64 -2.96 11.40
N ALA A 202 -0.41 -3.29 11.79
CA ALA A 202 0.07 -4.68 11.80
C ALA A 202 -0.76 -5.57 12.75
N ILE A 203 -1.21 -5.04 13.89
CA ILE A 203 -2.11 -5.75 14.81
C ILE A 203 -3.50 -5.98 14.19
N CYS A 204 -4.02 -5.04 13.39
CA CYS A 204 -5.25 -5.27 12.63
C CYS A 204 -5.12 -6.48 11.68
N HIS A 205 -4.00 -6.56 10.96
CA HIS A 205 -3.71 -7.72 10.11
C HIS A 205 -3.62 -9.02 10.91
N TYR A 206 -2.95 -8.99 12.06
CA TYR A 206 -2.86 -10.15 12.95
C TYR A 206 -4.24 -10.68 13.35
N PHE A 207 -5.12 -9.82 13.88
CA PHE A 207 -6.46 -10.22 14.27
C PHE A 207 -7.28 -10.75 13.10
N TYR A 208 -7.19 -10.11 11.94
CA TYR A 208 -7.92 -10.56 10.75
C TYR A 208 -7.46 -11.93 10.27
N ASP A 209 -6.15 -12.15 10.19
CA ASP A 209 -5.57 -13.41 9.72
C ASP A 209 -5.79 -14.59 10.70
N LYS A 210 -5.83 -14.30 12.01
CA LYS A 210 -6.18 -15.27 13.05
C LYS A 210 -7.70 -15.47 13.19
N LYS A 211 -8.52 -14.74 12.43
CA LYS A 211 -10.00 -14.73 12.53
C LYS A 211 -10.53 -14.33 13.91
N LEU A 212 -9.79 -13.52 14.62
CA LEU A 212 -10.14 -12.94 15.91
C LEU A 212 -10.86 -11.60 15.69
N PHE A 213 -12.05 -11.66 15.05
CA PHE A 213 -12.72 -10.48 14.53
C PHE A 213 -13.31 -9.59 15.62
N HIS A 214 -13.81 -10.17 16.72
CA HIS A 214 -14.30 -9.40 17.88
C HIS A 214 -13.16 -8.66 18.55
N GLU A 215 -12.05 -9.34 18.80
CA GLU A 215 -10.85 -8.76 19.40
C GLU A 215 -10.25 -7.66 18.48
N GLY A 216 -10.30 -7.88 17.16
CA GLY A 216 -9.87 -6.88 16.19
C GLY A 216 -10.75 -5.62 16.22
N LYS A 217 -12.07 -5.77 16.36
CA LYS A 217 -13.01 -4.66 16.52
C LYS A 217 -12.76 -3.91 17.85
N GLU A 218 -12.60 -4.62 18.96
CA GLU A 218 -12.26 -4.04 20.27
C GLU A 218 -10.94 -3.26 20.22
N TRP A 219 -9.91 -3.83 19.61
CA TRP A 219 -8.64 -3.17 19.37
C TRP A 219 -8.79 -1.86 18.59
N MET A 220 -9.58 -1.87 17.53
CA MET A 220 -9.85 -0.66 16.74
C MET A 220 -10.57 0.41 17.55
N ASP A 221 -11.49 0.02 18.44
CA ASP A 221 -12.17 0.96 19.36
C ASP A 221 -11.19 1.55 20.37
N GLU A 222 -10.33 0.74 20.97
CA GLU A 222 -9.33 1.21 21.95
C GLU A 222 -8.34 2.19 21.34
N MET A 223 -7.90 1.96 20.10
CA MET A 223 -6.92 2.80 19.40
C MET A 223 -7.53 3.95 18.60
N LYS A 224 -8.87 4.14 18.69
CA LYS A 224 -9.63 5.07 17.84
C LYS A 224 -9.09 6.50 17.86
N ASP A 225 -8.76 7.04 19.01
CA ASP A 225 -8.28 8.41 19.14
C ASP A 225 -6.94 8.64 18.42
N ILE A 226 -6.14 7.58 18.24
CA ILE A 226 -4.86 7.64 17.56
C ILE A 226 -5.07 7.52 16.06
N TRP A 227 -5.67 6.42 15.57
CA TRP A 227 -5.75 6.17 14.15
C TRP A 227 -6.76 7.07 13.42
N HIS A 228 -7.84 7.49 14.10
CA HIS A 228 -8.84 8.39 13.52
C HIS A 228 -8.27 9.76 13.13
N ASN A 229 -7.24 10.21 13.82
CA ASN A 229 -6.58 11.50 13.58
C ASN A 229 -5.32 11.36 12.71
N ASN A 230 -4.94 10.13 12.33
CA ASN A 230 -3.76 9.93 11.48
C ASN A 230 -4.05 10.32 10.02
N TYR A 231 -3.20 11.16 9.44
CA TYR A 231 -3.41 11.70 8.11
C TYR A 231 -3.36 10.64 7.00
N GLY A 232 -2.32 9.81 6.97
CA GLY A 232 -2.06 8.88 5.86
C GLY A 232 -2.77 7.54 6.00
N MET A 233 -3.05 7.09 7.25
CA MET A 233 -3.59 5.75 7.48
C MET A 233 -5.06 5.73 7.92
N ARG A 234 -5.65 6.89 8.25
CA ARG A 234 -7.02 6.94 8.77
C ARG A 234 -8.03 6.21 7.88
N ILE A 235 -8.01 6.46 6.57
CA ILE A 235 -8.96 5.86 5.64
C ILE A 235 -8.77 4.35 5.58
N HIS A 236 -7.54 3.90 5.49
CA HIS A 236 -7.20 2.48 5.46
C HIS A 236 -7.56 1.76 6.78
N LEU A 237 -7.39 2.42 7.91
CA LEU A 237 -7.80 1.87 9.20
C LEU A 237 -9.32 1.86 9.39
N PHE A 238 -10.05 2.83 8.84
CA PHE A 238 -11.51 2.74 8.71
C PHE A 238 -11.92 1.51 7.90
N TRP A 239 -11.21 1.22 6.81
CA TRP A 239 -11.46 0.02 6.01
C TRP A 239 -11.25 -1.26 6.82
N HIS A 240 -10.16 -1.38 7.58
CA HIS A 240 -9.94 -2.52 8.49
C HIS A 240 -11.05 -2.64 9.53
N TYR A 241 -11.47 -1.52 10.11
CA TYR A 241 -12.56 -1.51 11.08
C TYR A 241 -13.88 -2.01 10.45
N ALA A 242 -14.23 -1.52 9.27
CA ALA A 242 -15.40 -1.99 8.53
C ALA A 242 -15.30 -3.49 8.18
N MET A 243 -14.10 -3.99 7.87
CA MET A 243 -13.87 -5.41 7.62
C MET A 243 -14.19 -6.27 8.85
N PHE A 244 -13.74 -5.86 10.05
CA PHE A 244 -14.11 -6.55 11.29
C PHE A 244 -15.62 -6.54 11.54
N LEU A 245 -16.25 -5.36 11.38
CA LEU A 245 -17.71 -5.23 11.53
C LEU A 245 -18.49 -6.15 10.59
N MET A 246 -18.04 -6.29 9.35
CA MET A 246 -18.64 -7.21 8.38
C MET A 246 -18.52 -8.67 8.82
N GLU A 247 -17.36 -9.09 9.30
CA GLU A 247 -17.12 -10.49 9.73
C GLU A 247 -17.93 -10.86 10.98
N ILE A 248 -18.25 -9.90 11.87
CA ILE A 248 -19.14 -10.10 13.02
C ILE A 248 -20.60 -9.75 12.74
N ASN A 249 -20.96 -9.56 11.46
CA ASN A 249 -22.32 -9.27 10.97
C ASN A 249 -22.92 -7.92 11.42
N GLU A 250 -22.08 -6.94 11.77
CA GLU A 250 -22.48 -5.56 12.09
C GLU A 250 -22.52 -4.67 10.84
N ILE A 251 -23.32 -5.05 9.84
CA ILE A 251 -23.29 -4.48 8.49
C ILE A 251 -23.71 -3.00 8.46
N ASP A 252 -24.67 -2.58 9.30
CA ASP A 252 -25.13 -1.22 9.31
C ASP A 252 -24.03 -0.26 9.79
N GLN A 253 -23.25 -0.67 10.79
CA GLN A 253 -22.09 0.09 11.24
C GLN A 253 -20.99 0.14 10.15
N ALA A 254 -20.76 -0.97 9.42
CA ALA A 254 -19.82 -0.98 8.31
C ALA A 254 -20.23 0.01 7.20
N LEU A 255 -21.55 0.18 6.95
CA LEU A 255 -22.07 1.20 6.03
C LEU A 255 -21.83 2.63 6.52
N ASP A 256 -22.00 2.87 7.81
CA ASP A 256 -21.70 4.20 8.39
C ASP A 256 -20.21 4.51 8.22
N ILE A 257 -19.33 3.53 8.39
CA ILE A 257 -17.90 3.66 8.12
C ILE A 257 -17.64 3.97 6.62
N TYR A 258 -18.32 3.27 5.70
CA TYR A 258 -18.21 3.56 4.27
C TYR A 258 -18.52 5.03 3.98
N HIS A 259 -19.59 5.59 4.57
CA HIS A 259 -19.91 6.99 4.41
C HIS A 259 -18.84 7.92 4.98
N GLN A 260 -18.20 7.56 6.10
CA GLN A 260 -17.09 8.33 6.68
C GLN A 260 -15.85 8.33 5.79
N ILE A 261 -15.54 7.21 5.14
CA ILE A 261 -14.45 7.11 4.16
C ILE A 261 -14.71 8.07 2.99
N ARG A 262 -15.94 8.14 2.48
CA ARG A 262 -16.30 8.91 1.28
C ARG A 262 -16.54 10.40 1.51
N HIS A 263 -16.60 10.87 2.75
CA HIS A 263 -17.18 12.18 3.07
C HIS A 263 -16.18 13.34 3.07
N LYS A 264 -15.00 13.26 2.46
CA LYS A 264 -13.99 14.29 2.66
C LYS A 264 -13.48 14.96 1.41
N ASN A 265 -13.17 16.27 1.60
CA ASN A 265 -12.65 17.16 0.58
C ASN A 265 -11.19 16.87 0.20
N ASP A 266 -10.46 16.10 1.02
CA ASP A 266 -9.08 15.70 0.76
C ASP A 266 -9.07 14.26 0.22
N ARG A 267 -9.19 14.12 -1.08
CA ARG A 267 -9.16 12.82 -1.76
C ARG A 267 -7.71 12.34 -1.90
N TYR A 268 -7.43 11.17 -1.31
CA TYR A 268 -6.25 10.38 -1.59
C TYR A 268 -6.62 9.24 -2.55
N GLY A 269 -5.68 8.81 -3.38
CA GLY A 269 -5.86 7.61 -4.20
C GLY A 269 -6.25 6.37 -3.35
N LEU A 270 -5.72 6.26 -2.13
CA LEU A 270 -6.08 5.22 -1.16
C LEU A 270 -7.56 5.25 -0.75
N GLU A 271 -8.20 6.41 -0.66
CA GLU A 271 -9.62 6.53 -0.32
C GLU A 271 -10.51 5.79 -1.33
N ASP A 272 -10.25 5.98 -2.60
CA ASP A 272 -11.04 5.34 -3.65
C ASP A 272 -10.76 3.83 -3.74
N LEU A 273 -9.53 3.37 -3.44
CA LEU A 273 -9.16 1.96 -3.36
C LEU A 273 -9.93 1.25 -2.25
N ASP A 274 -9.84 1.77 -1.03
CA ASP A 274 -10.47 1.16 0.14
C ASP A 274 -12.00 1.22 0.06
N ALA A 275 -12.57 2.34 -0.44
CA ALA A 275 -14.00 2.45 -0.67
C ALA A 275 -14.50 1.46 -1.74
N THR A 276 -13.75 1.26 -2.82
CA THR A 276 -14.05 0.28 -3.86
C THR A 276 -14.04 -1.15 -3.31
N SER A 277 -12.97 -1.50 -2.59
CA SER A 277 -12.80 -2.80 -1.96
C SER A 277 -13.95 -3.11 -1.00
N LEU A 278 -14.28 -2.16 -0.11
CA LEU A 278 -15.36 -2.32 0.86
C LEU A 278 -16.73 -2.48 0.18
N LEU A 279 -17.04 -1.64 -0.80
CA LEU A 279 -18.31 -1.70 -1.55
C LEU A 279 -18.46 -3.05 -2.28
N PHE A 280 -17.36 -3.55 -2.84
CA PHE A 280 -17.37 -4.83 -3.54
C PHE A 280 -17.57 -6.00 -2.58
N LYS A 281 -16.91 -6.00 -1.42
CA LYS A 281 -17.12 -7.01 -0.38
C LYS A 281 -18.55 -6.99 0.15
N MET A 282 -19.15 -5.83 0.37
CA MET A 282 -20.56 -5.70 0.77
C MET A 282 -21.50 -6.34 -0.26
N LYS A 283 -21.20 -6.23 -1.55
CA LYS A 283 -21.97 -6.87 -2.61
C LYS A 283 -21.96 -8.40 -2.51
N PHE A 284 -20.79 -9.00 -2.23
CA PHE A 284 -20.64 -10.45 -2.20
C PHE A 284 -21.17 -11.10 -0.92
N THR A 285 -20.81 -10.54 0.22
CA THR A 285 -20.98 -11.22 1.50
C THR A 285 -22.38 -11.06 2.09
N HIS A 286 -23.10 -10.00 1.74
CA HIS A 286 -24.33 -9.64 2.46
C HIS A 286 -25.56 -9.42 1.60
N GLY A 287 -25.51 -9.72 0.28
CA GLY A 287 -26.68 -9.66 -0.61
C GLY A 287 -27.41 -8.32 -0.59
N ARG A 288 -26.70 -7.23 -0.26
CA ARG A 288 -27.32 -5.92 -0.09
C ARG A 288 -27.89 -5.39 -1.39
N ASP A 289 -28.94 -4.60 -1.23
CA ASP A 289 -29.71 -3.99 -2.29
C ASP A 289 -28.82 -3.50 -3.42
N ASN A 290 -29.00 -4.09 -4.58
CA ASN A 290 -28.26 -3.73 -5.78
C ASN A 290 -28.35 -2.23 -6.10
N GLN A 291 -29.42 -1.54 -5.69
CA GLN A 291 -29.60 -0.10 -5.89
C GLN A 291 -28.62 0.73 -5.03
N TYR A 292 -28.38 0.32 -3.78
CA TYR A 292 -27.40 0.99 -2.93
C TYR A 292 -25.99 0.85 -3.52
N ILE A 293 -25.58 -0.37 -3.84
CA ILE A 293 -24.29 -0.66 -4.46
C ILE A 293 -24.13 0.11 -5.77
N GLN A 294 -25.16 0.10 -6.63
CA GLN A 294 -25.11 0.82 -7.90
C GLN A 294 -24.97 2.33 -7.72
N LYS A 295 -25.71 2.93 -6.79
CA LYS A 295 -25.60 4.36 -6.49
C LYS A 295 -24.17 4.74 -6.09
N HIS A 296 -23.58 4.00 -5.17
CA HIS A 296 -22.22 4.28 -4.69
C HIS A 296 -21.14 3.94 -5.71
N ALA A 297 -21.34 2.91 -6.53
CA ALA A 297 -20.45 2.62 -7.65
C ALA A 297 -20.47 3.73 -8.72
N ASN A 298 -21.61 4.37 -8.95
CA ASN A 298 -21.69 5.54 -9.85
C ASN A 298 -20.87 6.72 -9.31
N LEU A 299 -20.92 6.97 -7.99
CA LEU A 299 -20.12 8.02 -7.36
C LEU A 299 -18.60 7.71 -7.39
N LEU A 300 -18.23 6.44 -7.22
CA LEU A 300 -16.83 6.01 -7.37
C LEU A 300 -16.37 6.11 -8.81
N PHE A 301 -17.25 5.84 -9.79
CA PHE A 301 -16.91 5.97 -11.21
C PHE A 301 -16.41 7.36 -11.56
N GLU A 302 -16.99 8.42 -10.99
CA GLU A 302 -16.54 9.79 -11.22
C GLU A 302 -15.08 10.01 -10.76
N SER A 303 -14.67 9.36 -9.68
CA SER A 303 -13.27 9.42 -9.20
C SER A 303 -12.32 8.64 -10.11
N TRP A 304 -12.73 7.45 -10.57
CA TRP A 304 -11.90 6.57 -11.41
C TRP A 304 -11.92 6.91 -12.91
N ASN A 305 -12.76 7.85 -13.35
CA ASN A 305 -12.91 8.18 -14.79
C ASN A 305 -11.76 9.04 -15.35
N ASN A 306 -10.73 9.32 -14.58
CA ASN A 306 -9.54 10.03 -15.07
C ASN A 306 -8.60 9.07 -15.80
N LYS A 307 -8.73 8.98 -17.13
CA LYS A 307 -7.90 8.11 -17.98
C LYS A 307 -6.40 8.40 -17.89
N ASP A 308 -6.01 9.59 -17.45
CA ASP A 308 -4.60 9.94 -17.30
C ASP A 308 -3.93 9.23 -16.10
N GLU A 309 -4.69 8.83 -15.10
CA GLU A 309 -4.20 8.07 -13.95
C GLU A 309 -4.19 6.55 -14.20
N LEU A 310 -4.95 6.06 -15.15
CA LEU A 310 -5.10 4.64 -15.47
C LEU A 310 -3.91 4.09 -16.29
N GLY A 311 -3.62 2.80 -16.11
CA GLY A 311 -2.56 2.09 -16.82
C GLY A 311 -1.16 2.43 -16.29
N PHE A 312 -1.05 2.90 -15.04
CA PHE A 312 0.22 3.22 -14.39
C PHE A 312 0.59 2.20 -13.31
N TYR A 313 -0.35 1.90 -12.40
CA TYR A 313 -0.13 0.95 -11.33
C TYR A 313 -1.26 -0.08 -11.30
N PHE A 314 -0.93 -1.34 -11.52
CA PHE A 314 -1.94 -2.38 -11.74
C PHE A 314 -2.88 -2.60 -10.55
N PHE A 315 -2.42 -2.39 -9.32
CA PHE A 315 -3.29 -2.47 -8.14
C PHE A 315 -4.42 -1.43 -8.19
N ASN A 316 -4.12 -0.21 -8.65
CA ASN A 316 -5.11 0.84 -8.87
C ASN A 316 -6.04 0.47 -10.04
N ASP A 317 -5.48 -0.03 -11.15
CA ASP A 317 -6.25 -0.45 -12.32
C ASP A 317 -7.22 -1.57 -12.01
N PHE A 318 -6.82 -2.51 -11.15
CA PHE A 318 -7.68 -3.58 -10.65
C PHE A 318 -8.91 -3.02 -9.91
N HIS A 319 -8.73 -2.07 -8.99
CA HIS A 319 -9.84 -1.45 -8.27
C HIS A 319 -10.74 -0.61 -9.19
N ALA A 320 -10.15 0.12 -10.13
CA ALA A 320 -10.91 0.83 -11.16
C ALA A 320 -11.77 -0.14 -11.99
N ALA A 321 -11.22 -1.29 -12.40
CA ALA A 321 -11.95 -2.30 -13.16
C ALA A 321 -13.16 -2.86 -12.39
N LEU A 322 -13.05 -3.03 -11.05
CA LEU A 322 -14.19 -3.44 -10.20
C LEU A 322 -15.35 -2.44 -10.32
N VAL A 323 -15.05 -1.13 -10.23
CA VAL A 323 -16.04 -0.06 -10.38
C VAL A 323 -16.60 -0.02 -11.80
N PHE A 324 -15.76 -0.16 -12.82
CA PHE A 324 -16.19 -0.21 -14.21
C PHE A 324 -17.10 -1.40 -14.50
N GLY A 325 -16.80 -2.56 -13.93
CA GLY A 325 -17.63 -3.75 -14.02
C GLY A 325 -19.04 -3.54 -13.44
N ILE A 326 -19.14 -3.00 -12.21
CA ILE A 326 -20.45 -2.70 -11.59
C ILE A 326 -21.24 -1.72 -12.43
N ASN A 327 -20.58 -0.70 -13.00
CA ASN A 327 -21.21 0.33 -13.86
C ASN A 327 -21.41 -0.12 -15.31
N LYS A 328 -21.07 -1.37 -15.66
CA LYS A 328 -21.14 -1.92 -17.02
C LYS A 328 -20.36 -1.09 -18.06
N ARG A 329 -19.30 -0.39 -17.61
CA ARG A 329 -18.40 0.39 -18.45
C ARG A 329 -17.27 -0.50 -18.98
N PHE A 330 -17.66 -1.47 -19.80
CA PHE A 330 -16.72 -2.45 -20.39
C PHE A 330 -15.71 -1.80 -21.32
N ASP A 331 -16.08 -0.68 -21.95
CA ASP A 331 -15.17 0.19 -22.72
C ASP A 331 -13.96 0.66 -21.91
N MET A 332 -14.14 0.90 -20.59
CA MET A 332 -13.05 1.29 -19.70
C MET A 332 -12.19 0.08 -19.28
N ILE A 333 -12.78 -1.10 -19.15
CA ILE A 333 -12.01 -2.33 -18.93
C ILE A 333 -11.18 -2.67 -20.16
N ASP A 334 -11.75 -2.55 -21.38
CA ASP A 334 -11.04 -2.73 -22.65
C ASP A 334 -9.85 -1.75 -22.74
N PHE A 335 -10.03 -0.50 -22.32
CA PHE A 335 -8.97 0.49 -22.24
C PHE A 335 -7.83 0.06 -21.29
N LEU A 336 -8.15 -0.51 -20.12
CA LEU A 336 -7.14 -1.02 -19.18
C LEU A 336 -6.37 -2.22 -19.76
N ILE A 337 -7.09 -3.12 -20.44
CA ILE A 337 -6.48 -4.28 -21.13
C ILE A 337 -5.51 -3.78 -22.19
N GLU A 338 -5.93 -2.85 -23.06
CA GLU A 338 -5.07 -2.26 -24.10
C GLU A 338 -3.82 -1.57 -23.50
N LYS A 339 -3.99 -0.87 -22.38
CA LYS A 339 -2.85 -0.27 -21.66
C LYS A 339 -1.90 -1.31 -21.10
N THR A 340 -2.44 -2.39 -20.53
CA THR A 340 -1.64 -3.52 -20.03
C THR A 340 -0.91 -4.21 -21.19
N GLU A 341 -1.52 -4.36 -22.35
CA GLU A 341 -0.91 -4.94 -23.55
C GLU A 341 0.24 -4.10 -24.10
N LYS A 342 0.14 -2.80 -24.01
CA LYS A 342 1.19 -1.86 -24.46
C LYS A 342 2.30 -1.67 -23.44
N SER A 343 2.07 -2.01 -22.17
CA SER A 343 3.12 -2.03 -21.17
C SER A 343 4.06 -3.20 -21.45
N ASN A 344 5.36 -2.99 -21.16
CA ASN A 344 6.40 -3.97 -21.45
C ASN A 344 6.02 -5.37 -20.91
N PRO A 345 6.01 -6.44 -21.74
CA PRO A 345 5.43 -7.75 -21.40
C PRO A 345 6.27 -8.60 -20.44
N ILE A 346 7.14 -7.97 -19.63
CA ILE A 346 7.97 -8.67 -18.66
C ILE A 346 7.15 -9.02 -17.42
N GLY A 347 6.94 -10.31 -17.19
CA GLY A 347 6.30 -10.90 -16.00
C GLY A 347 4.78 -10.69 -15.94
N TYR A 348 4.06 -11.63 -15.37
CA TYR A 348 2.62 -11.62 -15.03
C TYR A 348 1.62 -10.96 -16.02
N TYR A 349 2.05 -10.63 -17.23
CA TYR A 349 1.26 -9.97 -18.27
C TYR A 349 -0.08 -10.69 -18.52
N ASN A 350 -0.05 -11.98 -18.86
CA ASN A 350 -1.26 -12.77 -19.07
C ASN A 350 -2.14 -12.81 -17.83
N THR A 351 -1.53 -12.88 -16.64
CA THR A 351 -2.28 -12.91 -15.38
C THR A 351 -3.00 -11.60 -15.12
N LYS A 352 -2.39 -10.45 -15.41
CA LYS A 352 -3.05 -9.14 -15.32
C LYS A 352 -4.26 -9.05 -16.23
N ILE A 353 -4.11 -9.46 -17.49
CA ILE A 353 -5.22 -9.50 -18.46
C ILE A 353 -6.32 -10.45 -18.01
N ASN A 354 -5.97 -11.66 -17.55
CA ASN A 354 -6.94 -12.62 -17.04
C ASN A 354 -7.75 -12.07 -15.86
N ILE A 355 -7.12 -11.28 -14.97
CA ILE A 355 -7.83 -10.62 -13.87
C ILE A 355 -8.83 -9.59 -14.41
N LEU A 356 -8.42 -8.70 -15.32
CA LEU A 356 -9.31 -7.69 -15.90
C LEU A 356 -10.46 -8.34 -16.67
N GLU A 357 -10.16 -9.34 -17.50
CA GLU A 357 -11.18 -10.11 -18.23
C GLU A 357 -12.11 -10.88 -17.27
N SER A 358 -11.60 -11.39 -16.15
CA SER A 358 -12.45 -12.06 -15.17
C SER A 358 -13.46 -11.11 -14.54
N ILE A 359 -13.07 -9.88 -14.22
CA ILE A 359 -13.96 -8.83 -13.70
C ILE A 359 -15.04 -8.49 -14.73
N ARG A 360 -14.67 -8.34 -16.01
CA ARG A 360 -15.59 -8.12 -17.11
C ARG A 360 -16.61 -9.25 -17.23
N ASN A 361 -16.14 -10.50 -17.33
CA ASN A 361 -16.98 -11.69 -17.43
C ASN A 361 -17.87 -11.87 -16.19
N TYR A 362 -17.35 -11.60 -14.98
CA TYR A 362 -18.15 -11.64 -13.77
C TYR A 362 -19.31 -10.65 -13.80
N SER A 363 -19.05 -9.43 -14.27
CA SER A 363 -20.06 -8.38 -14.39
C SER A 363 -21.10 -8.65 -15.48
N GLN A 364 -20.77 -9.53 -16.43
CA GLN A 364 -21.66 -10.04 -17.48
C GLN A 364 -22.34 -11.38 -17.10
N GLU A 365 -22.17 -11.84 -15.86
CA GLU A 365 -22.67 -13.11 -15.34
C GLU A 365 -22.15 -14.36 -16.09
N ASN A 366 -21.03 -14.20 -16.81
CA ASN A 366 -20.37 -15.30 -17.51
C ASN A 366 -19.38 -16.04 -16.57
N TYR A 367 -19.94 -16.65 -15.53
CA TYR A 367 -19.17 -17.29 -14.45
C TYR A 367 -18.26 -18.42 -14.92
N LYS A 368 -18.61 -19.11 -16.00
CA LYS A 368 -17.78 -20.17 -16.60
C LYS A 368 -16.42 -19.62 -17.04
N ASN A 369 -16.42 -18.49 -17.71
CA ASN A 369 -15.18 -17.86 -18.17
C ASN A 369 -14.38 -17.30 -16.98
N VAL A 370 -15.03 -16.77 -15.95
CA VAL A 370 -14.32 -16.34 -14.71
C VAL A 370 -13.51 -17.48 -14.12
N VAL A 371 -14.13 -18.67 -13.97
CA VAL A 371 -13.44 -19.86 -13.41
C VAL A 371 -12.30 -20.33 -14.32
N LEU A 372 -12.46 -20.24 -15.64
CA LEU A 372 -11.39 -20.59 -16.58
C LEU A 372 -10.20 -19.61 -16.55
N LEU A 373 -10.47 -18.31 -16.40
CA LEU A 373 -9.44 -17.26 -16.40
C LEU A 373 -8.63 -17.22 -15.10
N LEU A 374 -9.30 -17.36 -13.95
CA LEU A 374 -8.64 -17.28 -12.65
C LEU A 374 -8.05 -18.61 -12.18
N GLN A 375 -8.55 -19.74 -12.73
CA GLN A 375 -8.14 -21.10 -12.36
C GLN A 375 -8.11 -21.35 -10.84
N GLU A 376 -7.03 -21.90 -10.29
CA GLU A 376 -6.90 -22.13 -8.86
C GLU A 376 -6.45 -20.85 -8.12
N PRO A 377 -6.78 -20.71 -6.81
CA PRO A 377 -6.37 -19.54 -6.02
C PRO A 377 -4.86 -19.33 -6.11
N MET A 378 -4.46 -18.21 -6.69
CA MET A 378 -3.07 -17.78 -6.76
C MET A 378 -2.82 -16.70 -5.72
N ASN A 379 -1.60 -16.65 -5.21
CA ASN A 379 -1.15 -15.51 -4.45
C ASN A 379 -0.77 -14.39 -5.43
N TYR A 380 -1.69 -13.46 -5.67
CA TYR A 380 -1.52 -12.35 -6.62
C TYR A 380 -0.58 -11.26 -6.10
N GLN A 381 0.52 -11.63 -5.44
CA GLN A 381 1.49 -10.72 -4.81
C GLN A 381 2.02 -9.67 -5.77
N PHE A 382 2.28 -10.04 -7.03
CA PHE A 382 2.82 -9.14 -8.05
C PHE A 382 2.02 -7.84 -8.25
N MET A 383 0.77 -7.81 -7.78
CA MET A 383 -0.07 -6.60 -7.86
C MET A 383 0.33 -5.53 -6.85
N GLY A 384 1.05 -5.89 -5.79
CA GLY A 384 1.18 -5.06 -4.60
C GLY A 384 -0.06 -5.12 -3.72
N GLY A 385 -0.15 -4.24 -2.74
CA GLY A 385 -1.19 -4.25 -1.72
C GLY A 385 -1.05 -5.41 -0.73
N SER A 386 -1.88 -5.44 0.30
CA SER A 386 -1.86 -6.51 1.30
C SER A 386 -2.60 -7.77 0.82
N ARG A 387 -2.32 -8.90 1.48
CA ARG A 387 -3.03 -10.16 1.23
C ARG A 387 -4.54 -10.01 1.40
N ILE A 388 -4.98 -9.25 2.40
CA ILE A 388 -6.40 -9.01 2.65
C ILE A 388 -7.04 -8.20 1.51
N GLN A 389 -6.35 -7.18 0.99
CA GLN A 389 -6.84 -6.40 -0.15
C GLN A 389 -6.95 -7.25 -1.43
N ARG A 390 -5.97 -8.13 -1.68
CA ARG A 390 -6.00 -9.02 -2.84
C ARG A 390 -7.02 -10.15 -2.76
N SER A 391 -7.58 -10.45 -1.57
CA SER A 391 -8.55 -11.54 -1.37
C SER A 391 -9.81 -11.43 -2.24
N ILE A 392 -10.16 -10.23 -2.69
CA ILE A 392 -11.30 -9.98 -3.58
C ILE A 392 -11.26 -10.85 -4.84
N ILE A 393 -10.07 -11.09 -5.40
CA ILE A 393 -9.94 -11.94 -6.60
C ILE A 393 -10.40 -13.37 -6.30
N ASN A 394 -10.01 -13.90 -5.14
CA ASN A 394 -10.44 -15.22 -4.70
C ASN A 394 -11.94 -15.25 -4.36
N GLU A 395 -12.50 -14.16 -3.86
CA GLU A 395 -13.94 -14.02 -3.62
C GLU A 395 -14.73 -14.04 -4.93
N ILE A 396 -14.28 -13.31 -5.96
CA ILE A 396 -14.85 -13.36 -7.32
C ILE A 396 -14.84 -14.79 -7.87
N PHE A 397 -13.70 -15.48 -7.75
CA PHE A 397 -13.55 -16.85 -8.21
C PHE A 397 -14.48 -17.83 -7.47
N ASN A 398 -14.53 -17.73 -6.15
CA ASN A 398 -15.36 -18.62 -5.33
C ASN A 398 -16.86 -18.37 -5.55
N ASP A 399 -17.30 -17.11 -5.66
CA ASP A 399 -18.71 -16.79 -5.97
C ASP A 399 -19.09 -17.30 -7.37
N ALA A 400 -18.22 -17.12 -8.36
CA ALA A 400 -18.46 -17.67 -9.71
C ALA A 400 -18.61 -19.20 -9.68
N LYS A 401 -17.81 -19.93 -8.89
CA LYS A 401 -17.97 -21.38 -8.69
C LYS A 401 -19.30 -21.73 -8.03
N LEU A 402 -19.71 -20.98 -7.02
CA LEU A 402 -21.01 -21.19 -6.35
C LEU A 402 -22.18 -20.97 -7.31
N LYS A 403 -22.13 -19.91 -8.14
CA LYS A 403 -23.15 -19.63 -9.17
C LYS A 403 -23.26 -20.73 -10.24
N LEU A 404 -22.17 -21.46 -10.49
CA LEU A 404 -22.15 -22.61 -11.39
C LEU A 404 -22.56 -23.93 -10.70
N GLY A 405 -22.85 -23.92 -9.42
CA GLY A 405 -23.14 -25.13 -8.63
C GLY A 405 -21.91 -26.03 -8.40
N ILE A 406 -20.70 -25.50 -8.58
CA ILE A 406 -19.47 -26.25 -8.35
C ILE A 406 -19.17 -26.22 -6.85
N LYS A 407 -19.45 -27.32 -6.14
CA LYS A 407 -19.15 -27.48 -4.70
C LYS A 407 -17.65 -27.63 -4.48
N ASN A 408 -17.10 -26.91 -3.52
CA ASN A 408 -15.72 -27.14 -3.08
C ASN A 408 -15.58 -28.53 -2.48
N LYS A 409 -14.54 -29.30 -2.89
CA LYS A 409 -14.25 -30.64 -2.35
C LYS A 409 -14.15 -30.67 -0.81
N LEU A 410 -13.74 -29.59 -0.18
CA LEU A 410 -13.64 -29.44 1.29
C LEU A 410 -15.01 -29.42 1.99
N GLN A 411 -16.06 -28.86 1.39
CA GLN A 411 -17.41 -28.91 1.97
C GLN A 411 -18.00 -30.32 1.95
N ASN A 412 -17.65 -31.14 0.97
CA ASN A 412 -18.09 -32.54 0.92
C ASN A 412 -17.40 -33.43 1.96
N ILE A 413 -16.17 -33.08 2.42
CA ILE A 413 -15.44 -33.79 3.46
C ILE A 413 -16.04 -33.45 4.84
N LEU A 414 -16.38 -32.18 5.08
CA LEU A 414 -17.01 -31.75 6.33
C LEU A 414 -18.42 -32.30 6.50
N LEU A 415 -19.23 -32.34 5.42
CA LEU A 415 -20.57 -32.97 5.45
C LEU A 415 -20.54 -34.49 5.54
N ALA A 416 -19.45 -35.13 5.10
CA ALA A 416 -19.27 -36.58 5.26
C ALA A 416 -18.72 -36.99 6.62
N SER A 417 -18.24 -36.07 7.44
CA SER A 417 -17.75 -36.32 8.80
C SER A 417 -18.83 -36.07 9.89
N GLU A 418 -20.02 -35.58 9.50
CA GLU A 418 -21.18 -35.38 10.39
C GLU A 418 -22.25 -36.46 10.22
N ILE A 419 -21.98 -37.55 9.45
CA ILE A 419 -22.77 -38.75 9.35
C ILE A 419 -22.00 -39.93 9.98
#